data_bf2d55fac01fb4ca0221af0619061515
#
_entry.id   bf2d55fac01fb4ca0221af0619061515
#
_cell.length_a   1.000
_cell.length_b   1.000
_cell.length_c   1.000
_cell.angle_alpha   90.00
_cell.angle_beta   90.00
_cell.angle_gamma   90.00
#
_symmetry.space_group_name_H-M   'P 1'
#
loop_
_entity.id
_entity.type
_entity.pdbx_description
1 polymer ?
#
loop_
_entity_poly.entity_id
_entity_poly.type
_entity_poly.pdbx_seq_one_letter_code
_entity_poly.pdbx_strand_id
1 'polypeptide(L)'
;MAQKAKEKNTTAKKSGKSRVDNTVKNPNEQPEKKSLEKDSPIDEQHTDQVEETGSVLTTHKDSVIHCLTIIGQIEGHYILPQQNKTTKYEHVIPLLVSIEEDERIDGLLILINTVGGDVEAGLAIAEVISGMKKPTVSIVLGGGHSIGIPLAVAADKSFIAPSASMTVHP
;
A
#
# COMPACT_ATOMS: atom_id res chain seq x y z
N MET A 1 -35.70 -24.68 49.08
CA MET A 1 -34.92 -24.60 50.34
C MET A 1 -33.83 -23.58 50.04
N ALA A 2 -34.02 -22.41 50.52
CA ALA A 2 -33.46 -21.78 51.72
C ALA A 2 -32.04 -21.32 51.44
N GLN A 3 -31.74 -20.11 51.40
CA GLN A 3 -31.71 -18.91 52.23
C GLN A 3 -30.28 -18.37 52.31
N LYS A 4 -30.11 -17.09 52.01
CA LYS A 4 -29.70 -15.94 52.86
C LYS A 4 -28.20 -15.93 53.22
N ALA A 5 -27.47 -14.85 53.27
CA ALA A 5 -27.69 -13.43 53.65
C ALA A 5 -26.40 -12.67 53.27
N LYS A 6 -26.43 -11.40 52.87
CA LYS A 6 -26.26 -10.09 53.56
C LYS A 6 -24.93 -9.95 54.33
N GLU A 7 -24.14 -8.92 53.96
CA GLU A 7 -23.82 -7.71 54.74
C GLU A 7 -22.74 -6.89 54.00
N LYS A 8 -22.95 -5.68 53.64
CA LYS A 8 -22.84 -4.32 54.22
C LYS A 8 -21.50 -4.04 54.94
N ASN A 9 -20.71 -3.12 54.44
CA ASN A 9 -20.25 -1.88 55.09
C ASN A 9 -19.40 -1.03 54.17
N THR A 10 -19.83 0.13 53.84
CA THR A 10 -19.71 1.53 54.36
C THR A 10 -18.30 2.16 54.32
N THR A 11 -18.28 3.26 53.55
CA THR A 11 -17.66 4.58 53.72
C THR A 11 -16.14 4.75 53.69
N ALA A 12 -15.66 5.58 52.72
CA ALA A 12 -15.04 6.86 53.03
C ALA A 12 -14.81 7.74 51.80
N LYS A 13 -15.38 8.95 51.85
CA LYS A 13 -15.14 10.10 50.98
C LYS A 13 -13.69 10.58 51.14
N LYS A 14 -13.01 10.89 49.98
CA LYS A 14 -12.05 12.01 49.95
C LYS A 14 -12.13 12.73 48.62
N SER A 15 -12.54 14.00 48.71
CA SER A 15 -12.57 15.03 47.69
C SER A 15 -11.15 15.38 47.22
N GLY A 16 -10.95 15.43 45.90
CA GLY A 16 -9.74 15.98 45.30
C GLY A 16 -10.10 16.73 44.04
N LYS A 17 -9.95 18.04 44.06
CA LYS A 17 -10.26 19.02 43.01
C LYS A 17 -9.65 18.66 41.68
N SER A 18 -10.49 18.59 40.64
CA SER A 18 -10.08 18.64 39.23
C SER A 18 -9.59 20.04 38.89
N ARG A 19 -8.34 20.17 38.51
CA ARG A 19 -7.86 21.31 37.74
C ARG A 19 -8.16 21.01 36.27
N VAL A 20 -9.07 21.79 35.70
CA VAL A 20 -9.33 21.87 34.28
C VAL A 20 -8.17 22.69 33.69
N ASP A 21 -7.29 22.05 32.96
CA ASP A 21 -6.24 22.72 32.20
C ASP A 21 -6.83 23.04 30.81
N ASN A 22 -7.24 24.31 30.66
CA ASN A 22 -7.67 24.89 29.39
C ASN A 22 -6.45 25.31 28.57
N THR A 23 -5.76 24.40 27.93
CA THR A 23 -4.85 24.76 26.86
C THR A 23 -5.61 24.99 25.57
N VAL A 24 -5.79 26.24 25.24
CA VAL A 24 -6.31 26.74 23.95
C VAL A 24 -5.33 26.28 22.87
N LYS A 25 -5.76 25.33 22.03
CA LYS A 25 -5.02 24.93 20.84
C LYS A 25 -5.05 26.06 19.82
N ASN A 26 -3.89 26.51 19.44
CA ASN A 26 -3.64 27.51 18.40
C ASN A 26 -4.09 26.95 17.04
N PRO A 27 -4.99 27.58 16.26
CA PRO A 27 -5.53 27.02 15.01
C PRO A 27 -4.56 27.07 13.82
N ASN A 28 -3.27 27.39 14.02
CA ASN A 28 -2.27 27.54 12.96
C ASN A 28 -1.09 26.57 13.03
N GLU A 29 -1.19 25.49 13.80
CA GLU A 29 -0.18 24.41 13.70
C GLU A 29 -0.54 23.50 12.53
N GLN A 30 0.18 23.68 11.42
CA GLN A 30 0.28 22.67 10.37
C GLN A 30 0.96 21.43 10.97
N PRO A 31 0.50 20.20 10.66
CA PRO A 31 1.18 18.99 11.13
C PRO A 31 2.60 18.97 10.57
N GLU A 32 3.60 18.98 11.45
CA GLU A 32 4.99 18.75 11.06
C GLU A 32 5.09 17.39 10.36
N LYS A 33 5.32 17.41 9.05
CA LYS A 33 5.73 16.22 8.30
C LYS A 33 7.07 15.76 8.91
N LYS A 34 7.06 14.61 9.58
CA LYS A 34 8.28 13.96 10.05
C LYS A 34 9.18 13.76 8.85
N SER A 35 10.27 14.54 8.79
CA SER A 35 11.30 14.40 7.77
C SER A 35 11.88 12.98 7.85
N LEU A 36 11.73 12.21 6.76
CA LEU A 36 12.60 11.05 6.51
C LEU A 36 14.03 11.60 6.44
N GLU A 37 14.92 11.09 7.26
CA GLU A 37 16.32 11.50 7.28
C GLU A 37 16.90 11.39 5.87
N LYS A 38 17.35 12.53 5.35
CA LYS A 38 18.12 12.62 4.11
C LYS A 38 19.48 12.01 4.40
N ASP A 39 19.90 11.07 3.56
CA ASP A 39 21.22 10.44 3.53
C ASP A 39 21.44 9.24 4.47
N SER A 40 20.64 8.18 4.36
CA SER A 40 21.13 6.84 4.65
C SER A 40 21.45 6.11 3.33
N PRO A 41 22.58 5.36 3.28
CA PRO A 41 22.83 4.43 2.17
C PRO A 41 21.62 3.51 2.02
N ILE A 42 21.39 3.01 0.80
CA ILE A 42 20.34 2.01 0.54
C ILE A 42 20.55 0.88 1.55
N ASP A 43 19.74 0.85 2.61
CA ASP A 43 19.87 -0.12 3.68
C ASP A 43 19.56 -1.52 3.14
N GLU A 44 20.25 -2.54 3.67
CA GLU A 44 19.99 -3.96 3.33
C GLU A 44 18.50 -4.28 3.43
N GLN A 45 17.75 -3.67 4.37
CA GLN A 45 16.30 -3.79 4.51
C GLN A 45 15.51 -3.30 3.29
N HIS A 46 15.98 -2.25 2.59
CA HIS A 46 15.36 -1.80 1.34
C HIS A 46 15.60 -2.81 0.19
N THR A 47 16.78 -3.44 0.18
CA THR A 47 17.12 -4.45 -0.82
C THR A 47 16.25 -5.69 -0.68
N ASP A 48 16.06 -6.18 0.55
CA ASP A 48 15.20 -7.32 0.87
C ASP A 48 13.74 -7.04 0.47
N GLN A 49 13.26 -5.82 0.73
CA GLN A 49 11.90 -5.42 0.37
C GLN A 49 11.68 -5.36 -1.14
N VAL A 50 12.69 -4.92 -1.91
CA VAL A 50 12.65 -4.93 -3.37
C VAL A 50 12.66 -6.37 -3.91
N GLU A 51 13.42 -7.26 -3.30
CA GLU A 51 13.48 -8.67 -3.72
C GLU A 51 12.16 -9.42 -3.42
N GLU A 52 11.55 -9.17 -2.26
CA GLU A 52 10.32 -9.87 -1.86
C GLU A 52 9.05 -9.32 -2.52
N THR A 53 8.92 -8.00 -2.60
CA THR A 53 7.67 -7.34 -3.03
C THR A 53 7.77 -6.66 -4.39
N GLY A 54 8.98 -6.50 -4.94
CA GLY A 54 9.19 -5.73 -6.17
C GLY A 54 8.85 -4.25 -5.99
N SER A 55 9.04 -3.70 -4.78
CA SER A 55 8.62 -2.34 -4.49
C SER A 55 9.70 -1.53 -3.79
N VAL A 56 9.72 -0.22 -4.03
CA VAL A 56 10.69 0.70 -3.44
C VAL A 56 10.07 2.09 -3.23
N LEU A 57 10.45 2.74 -2.14
CA LEU A 57 10.13 4.15 -1.92
C LEU A 57 11.19 5.04 -2.57
N THR A 58 10.75 6.04 -3.31
CA THR A 58 11.62 7.06 -3.90
C THR A 58 11.18 8.45 -3.45
N THR A 59 12.15 9.30 -3.13
CA THR A 59 11.88 10.69 -2.73
C THR A 59 12.39 11.64 -3.80
N HIS A 60 11.54 12.53 -4.27
CA HIS A 60 11.92 13.62 -5.16
C HIS A 60 11.45 14.95 -4.60
N LYS A 61 12.40 15.80 -4.20
CA LYS A 61 12.11 17.06 -3.48
C LYS A 61 11.30 16.76 -2.20
N ASP A 62 10.06 17.25 -2.16
CA ASP A 62 9.16 17.10 -1.01
C ASP A 62 8.13 15.97 -1.21
N SER A 63 8.19 15.24 -2.34
CA SER A 63 7.25 14.18 -2.68
C SER A 63 7.88 12.80 -2.50
N VAL A 64 7.13 11.90 -1.87
CA VAL A 64 7.49 10.50 -1.67
C VAL A 64 6.62 9.64 -2.58
N ILE A 65 7.23 8.94 -3.51
CA ILE A 65 6.56 8.06 -4.47
C ILE A 65 6.89 6.61 -4.14
N HIS A 66 5.87 5.80 -4.00
CA HIS A 66 6.04 4.36 -3.93
C HIS A 66 6.09 3.78 -5.34
N CYS A 67 7.17 3.08 -5.66
CA CYS A 67 7.31 2.38 -6.93
C CYS A 67 7.04 0.90 -6.72
N LEU A 68 6.01 0.38 -7.37
CA LEU A 68 5.61 -1.03 -7.38
C LEU A 68 5.91 -1.63 -8.75
N THR A 69 6.52 -2.81 -8.78
CA THR A 69 6.72 -3.56 -10.03
C THR A 69 5.75 -4.73 -10.14
N ILE A 70 5.16 -4.91 -11.33
CA ILE A 70 4.35 -6.06 -11.71
C ILE A 70 5.09 -6.77 -12.85
N ILE A 71 5.89 -7.77 -12.48
CA ILE A 71 6.81 -8.44 -13.41
C ILE A 71 6.55 -9.95 -13.43
N GLY A 72 6.60 -10.51 -14.63
CA GLY A 72 6.38 -11.94 -14.84
C GLY A 72 4.91 -12.31 -14.91
N GLN A 73 4.56 -13.51 -14.48
CA GLN A 73 3.19 -14.02 -14.50
C GLN A 73 2.42 -13.56 -13.26
N ILE A 74 1.17 -13.17 -13.43
CA ILE A 74 0.27 -12.89 -12.30
C ILE A 74 -0.13 -14.21 -11.66
N GLU A 75 0.27 -14.39 -10.40
CA GLU A 75 -0.02 -15.58 -9.62
C GLU A 75 -1.26 -15.32 -8.75
N GLY A 76 -2.25 -16.20 -8.85
CA GLY A 76 -3.50 -16.16 -8.12
C GLY A 76 -3.56 -17.25 -7.05
N HIS A 77 -4.65 -18.03 -7.06
CA HIS A 77 -4.89 -19.08 -6.07
C HIS A 77 -4.00 -20.33 -6.23
N TYR A 78 -3.37 -20.50 -7.38
CA TYR A 78 -2.49 -21.63 -7.63
C TYR A 78 -1.04 -21.20 -7.54
N ILE A 79 -0.26 -21.90 -6.73
CA ILE A 79 1.18 -21.67 -6.60
C ILE A 79 1.88 -22.13 -7.88
N LEU A 80 2.59 -21.21 -8.52
CA LEU A 80 3.40 -21.52 -9.69
C LEU A 80 4.77 -22.12 -9.31
N PRO A 81 5.42 -22.86 -10.22
CA PRO A 81 6.76 -23.38 -9.97
C PRO A 81 7.75 -22.27 -9.59
N GLN A 82 8.63 -22.52 -8.63
CA GLN A 82 9.59 -21.54 -8.09
C GLN A 82 10.52 -20.93 -9.12
N GLN A 83 10.77 -21.61 -10.25
CA GLN A 83 11.57 -21.09 -11.36
C GLN A 83 10.87 -20.01 -12.18
N ASN A 84 9.55 -19.86 -12.03
CA ASN A 84 8.81 -18.82 -12.71
C ASN A 84 8.97 -17.49 -11.97
N LYS A 85 9.14 -16.42 -12.73
CA LYS A 85 9.01 -15.08 -12.17
C LYS A 85 7.52 -14.74 -12.07
N THR A 86 7.06 -14.43 -10.88
CA THR A 86 5.64 -14.15 -10.61
C THR A 86 5.45 -12.88 -9.80
N THR A 87 4.31 -12.26 -10.00
CA THR A 87 3.76 -11.24 -9.10
C THR A 87 2.57 -11.86 -8.37
N LYS A 88 2.68 -11.96 -7.04
CA LYS A 88 1.68 -12.62 -6.19
C LYS A 88 0.65 -11.61 -5.72
N TYR A 89 -0.61 -11.84 -6.05
CA TYR A 89 -1.69 -10.90 -5.72
C TYR A 89 -1.91 -10.76 -4.21
N GLU A 90 -1.69 -11.83 -3.43
CA GLU A 90 -1.78 -11.80 -1.97
C GLU A 90 -0.71 -10.94 -1.28
N HIS A 91 0.37 -10.59 -1.99
CA HIS A 91 1.37 -9.64 -1.52
C HIS A 91 1.07 -8.22 -2.01
N VAL A 92 0.56 -8.09 -3.24
CA VAL A 92 0.29 -6.81 -3.88
C VAL A 92 -0.90 -6.09 -3.23
N ILE A 93 -2.00 -6.80 -2.96
CA ILE A 93 -3.21 -6.17 -2.42
C ILE A 93 -2.97 -5.53 -1.04
N PRO A 94 -2.39 -6.23 -0.03
CA PRO A 94 -2.09 -5.59 1.25
C PRO A 94 -1.11 -4.42 1.12
N LEU A 95 -0.15 -4.52 0.20
CA LEU A 95 0.79 -3.43 -0.07
C LEU A 95 0.08 -2.19 -0.62
N LEU A 96 -0.83 -2.34 -1.59
CA LEU A 96 -1.63 -1.23 -2.12
C LEU A 96 -2.46 -0.55 -1.04
N VAL A 97 -3.08 -1.33 -0.15
CA VAL A 97 -3.82 -0.80 1.01
C VAL A 97 -2.88 -0.03 1.94
N SER A 98 -1.71 -0.57 2.23
CA SER A 98 -0.71 0.12 3.06
C SER A 98 -0.23 1.43 2.43
N ILE A 99 -0.04 1.47 1.11
CA ILE A 99 0.31 2.68 0.37
C ILE A 99 -0.79 3.73 0.48
N GLU A 100 -2.06 3.33 0.29
CA GLU A 100 -3.20 4.23 0.37
C GLU A 100 -3.32 4.89 1.75
N GLU A 101 -3.11 4.13 2.82
CA GLU A 101 -3.26 4.60 4.20
C GLU A 101 -2.03 5.34 4.75
N ASP A 102 -0.86 5.24 4.12
CA ASP A 102 0.36 5.90 4.61
C ASP A 102 0.40 7.37 4.17
N GLU A 103 0.14 8.29 5.11
CA GLU A 103 0.14 9.74 4.87
C GLU A 103 1.48 10.29 4.36
N ARG A 104 2.57 9.54 4.49
CA ARG A 104 3.91 9.96 4.01
C ARG A 104 4.08 9.75 2.51
N ILE A 105 3.26 8.88 1.90
CA ILE A 105 3.32 8.54 0.47
C ILE A 105 2.38 9.45 -0.30
N ASP A 106 2.91 10.17 -1.27
CA ASP A 106 2.17 11.14 -2.08
C ASP A 106 1.60 10.54 -3.37
N GLY A 107 2.06 9.37 -3.80
CA GLY A 107 1.57 8.71 -5.01
C GLY A 107 2.20 7.36 -5.29
N LEU A 108 1.63 6.65 -6.26
CA LEU A 108 2.04 5.31 -6.68
C LEU A 108 2.48 5.31 -8.15
N LEU A 109 3.68 4.81 -8.40
CA LEU A 109 4.18 4.49 -9.74
C LEU A 109 4.18 2.96 -9.93
N ILE A 110 3.54 2.47 -10.97
CA ILE A 110 3.43 1.05 -11.28
C ILE A 110 4.23 0.75 -12.56
N LEU A 111 5.27 -0.05 -12.44
CA LEU A 111 6.06 -0.51 -13.59
C LEU A 111 5.59 -1.91 -13.99
N ILE A 112 5.16 -2.07 -15.25
CA ILE A 112 4.52 -3.29 -15.72
C ILE A 112 5.36 -3.95 -16.81
N ASN A 113 5.69 -5.22 -16.60
CA ASN A 113 6.26 -6.12 -17.61
C ASN A 113 5.75 -7.54 -17.35
N THR A 114 4.54 -7.82 -17.81
CA THR A 114 3.83 -9.08 -17.54
C THR A 114 3.34 -9.76 -18.81
N VAL A 115 3.37 -11.08 -18.79
CA VAL A 115 2.74 -11.93 -19.80
C VAL A 115 1.24 -12.14 -19.54
N GLY A 116 0.72 -11.61 -18.42
CA GLY A 116 -0.60 -11.90 -17.90
C GLY A 116 -0.57 -13.01 -16.85
N GLY A 117 -1.67 -13.73 -16.68
CA GLY A 117 -1.75 -14.81 -15.71
C GLY A 117 -3.17 -15.03 -15.19
N ASP A 118 -3.31 -15.17 -13.87
CA ASP A 118 -4.60 -15.38 -13.23
C ASP A 118 -5.51 -14.15 -13.39
N VAL A 119 -6.68 -14.38 -13.99
CA VAL A 119 -7.60 -13.30 -14.36
C VAL A 119 -8.26 -12.67 -13.13
N GLU A 120 -8.69 -13.49 -12.17
CA GLU A 120 -9.37 -13.01 -10.95
C GLU A 120 -8.40 -12.20 -10.10
N ALA A 121 -7.17 -12.69 -9.93
CA ALA A 121 -6.11 -11.99 -9.20
C ALA A 121 -5.75 -10.65 -9.87
N GLY A 122 -5.58 -10.64 -11.19
CA GLY A 122 -5.26 -9.42 -11.92
C GLY A 122 -6.40 -8.39 -11.89
N LEU A 123 -7.65 -8.82 -12.01
CA LEU A 123 -8.81 -7.93 -11.85
C LEU A 123 -8.88 -7.37 -10.42
N ALA A 124 -8.68 -8.20 -9.40
CA ALA A 124 -8.68 -7.73 -8.02
C ALA A 124 -7.63 -6.63 -7.77
N ILE A 125 -6.42 -6.81 -8.30
CA ILE A 125 -5.36 -5.77 -8.21
C ILE A 125 -5.80 -4.50 -8.95
N ALA A 126 -6.34 -4.63 -10.18
CA ALA A 126 -6.78 -3.50 -10.97
C ALA A 126 -7.91 -2.69 -10.30
N GLU A 127 -8.88 -3.37 -9.70
CA GLU A 127 -9.97 -2.75 -8.93
C GLU A 127 -9.44 -1.96 -7.71
N VAL A 128 -8.46 -2.51 -6.99
CA VAL A 128 -7.84 -1.80 -5.85
C VAL A 128 -7.11 -0.55 -6.35
N ILE A 129 -6.31 -0.66 -7.43
CA ILE A 129 -5.60 0.50 -8.01
C ILE A 129 -6.60 1.58 -8.44
N SER A 130 -7.66 1.19 -9.15
CA SER A 130 -8.70 2.10 -9.63
C SER A 130 -9.47 2.79 -8.49
N GLY A 131 -9.56 2.15 -7.32
CA GLY A 131 -10.21 2.69 -6.12
C GLY A 131 -9.34 3.59 -5.26
N MET A 132 -8.03 3.70 -5.52
CA MET A 132 -7.12 4.56 -4.76
C MET A 132 -7.45 6.04 -4.93
N LYS A 133 -7.26 6.80 -3.86
CA LYS A 133 -7.41 8.27 -3.87
C LYS A 133 -6.08 8.98 -4.13
N LYS A 134 -4.97 8.30 -3.83
CA LYS A 134 -3.64 8.80 -4.15
C LYS A 134 -3.41 8.81 -5.66
N PRO A 135 -2.70 9.80 -6.20
CA PRO A 135 -2.31 9.82 -7.61
C PRO A 135 -1.58 8.54 -8.02
N THR A 136 -2.05 7.92 -9.10
CA THR A 136 -1.49 6.68 -9.62
C THR A 136 -1.02 6.84 -11.07
N VAL A 137 0.14 6.27 -11.36
CA VAL A 137 0.71 6.26 -12.72
C VAL A 137 1.19 4.86 -13.05
N SER A 138 0.85 4.34 -14.21
CA SER A 138 1.38 3.09 -14.73
C SER A 138 2.28 3.32 -15.94
N ILE A 139 3.33 2.49 -16.07
CA ILE A 139 4.21 2.47 -17.24
C ILE A 139 4.42 1.02 -17.67
N VAL A 140 4.02 0.69 -18.90
CA VAL A 140 4.33 -0.61 -19.52
C VAL A 140 5.71 -0.53 -20.15
N LEU A 141 6.66 -1.34 -19.66
CA LEU A 141 8.08 -1.29 -20.08
C LEU A 141 8.52 -2.40 -21.04
N GLY A 142 7.76 -3.44 -21.20
CA GLY A 142 8.09 -4.55 -22.11
C GLY A 142 6.82 -5.18 -22.63
N GLY A 143 6.18 -5.97 -21.79
CA GLY A 143 4.88 -6.57 -22.08
C GLY A 143 3.80 -6.14 -21.08
N GLY A 144 2.61 -5.88 -21.61
CA GLY A 144 1.39 -5.70 -20.81
C GLY A 144 0.30 -6.57 -21.39
N HIS A 145 0.52 -7.91 -21.36
CA HIS A 145 -0.33 -8.83 -22.12
C HIS A 145 -1.51 -9.34 -21.31
N SER A 146 -2.62 -9.68 -21.98
CA SER A 146 -3.78 -10.32 -21.38
C SER A 146 -4.31 -9.53 -20.17
N ILE A 147 -4.38 -10.14 -18.99
CA ILE A 147 -4.82 -9.47 -17.75
C ILE A 147 -3.87 -8.32 -17.28
N GLY A 148 -2.70 -8.21 -17.88
CA GLY A 148 -1.83 -7.04 -17.70
C GLY A 148 -2.40 -5.74 -18.27
N ILE A 149 -3.37 -5.82 -19.18
CA ILE A 149 -4.00 -4.65 -19.78
C ILE A 149 -4.90 -3.90 -18.79
N PRO A 150 -5.87 -4.55 -18.12
CA PRO A 150 -6.63 -3.91 -17.03
C PRO A 150 -5.73 -3.29 -15.96
N LEU A 151 -4.65 -3.97 -15.56
CA LEU A 151 -3.68 -3.44 -14.61
C LEU A 151 -3.03 -2.15 -15.11
N ALA A 152 -2.67 -2.10 -16.39
CA ALA A 152 -2.04 -0.93 -16.97
C ALA A 152 -2.97 0.28 -17.02
N VAL A 153 -4.27 0.07 -17.31
CA VAL A 153 -5.24 1.16 -17.49
C VAL A 153 -6.01 1.50 -16.21
N ALA A 154 -5.81 0.78 -15.12
CA ALA A 154 -6.45 1.04 -13.83
C ALA A 154 -5.92 2.31 -13.13
N ALA A 155 -4.70 2.74 -13.45
CA ALA A 155 -4.10 3.95 -12.90
C ALA A 155 -4.71 5.22 -13.51
N ASP A 156 -4.64 6.36 -12.79
CA ASP A 156 -5.12 7.67 -13.28
C ASP A 156 -4.45 8.08 -14.59
N LYS A 157 -3.17 7.71 -14.76
CA LYS A 157 -2.42 7.95 -15.99
C LYS A 157 -1.63 6.71 -16.38
N SER A 158 -1.74 6.33 -17.64
CA SER A 158 -1.09 5.14 -18.19
C SER A 158 -0.16 5.54 -19.34
N PHE A 159 1.02 4.95 -19.34
CA PHE A 159 2.04 5.13 -20.37
C PHE A 159 2.50 3.77 -20.90
N ILE A 160 2.90 3.75 -22.15
CA ILE A 160 3.55 2.61 -22.77
C ILE A 160 4.89 3.07 -23.36
N ALA A 161 5.96 2.36 -23.05
CA ALA A 161 7.27 2.63 -23.62
C ALA A 161 7.27 2.35 -25.14
N PRO A 162 8.05 3.07 -25.95
CA PRO A 162 8.04 2.89 -27.41
C PRO A 162 8.36 1.46 -27.89
N SER A 163 9.13 0.70 -27.10
CA SER A 163 9.49 -0.69 -27.36
C SER A 163 8.54 -1.71 -26.72
N ALA A 164 7.57 -1.26 -25.95
CA ALA A 164 6.64 -2.14 -25.25
C ALA A 164 5.48 -2.56 -26.16
N SER A 165 4.87 -3.69 -25.85
CA SER A 165 3.71 -4.21 -26.55
C SER A 165 2.61 -4.66 -25.59
N MET A 166 1.37 -4.57 -26.05
CA MET A 166 0.19 -5.05 -25.33
C MET A 166 -0.62 -5.95 -26.25
N THR A 167 -1.01 -7.12 -25.77
CA THR A 167 -1.79 -8.08 -26.55
C THR A 167 -3.11 -8.34 -25.85
N VAL A 168 -4.19 -8.02 -26.58
CA VAL A 168 -5.57 -8.34 -26.18
C VAL A 168 -5.98 -9.64 -26.86
N HIS A 169 -6.59 -10.53 -26.13
CA HIS A 169 -7.22 -11.74 -26.65
C HIS A 169 -8.55 -12.00 -25.93
N PRO A 170 -9.51 -12.66 -26.58
CA PRO A 170 -10.78 -13.02 -25.96
C PRO A 170 -10.59 -14.07 -24.85
#